data_09f770958acf136314c34ed80eb6e23d
#
_entry.id   09f770958acf136314c34ed80eb6e23d
#
_cell.length_a   1.000
_cell.length_b   1.000
_cell.length_c   1.000
_cell.angle_alpha   90.00
_cell.angle_beta   90.00
_cell.angle_gamma   90.00
#
_symmetry.space_group_name_H-M   'P 1'
#
loop_
_entity.id
_entity.type
_entity.pdbx_description
1 polymer ?
#
loop_
_entity_poly.entity_id
_entity_poly.type
_entity_poly.pdbx_seq_one_letter_code
_entity_poly.pdbx_strand_id
1 'polypeptide(L)'
;SDLFEGVNGNLKLDYYVLPENSEAAKNHFKQVKPMLSIFENLFGPYPFYSDGYKLVETPYLGMEHQSCISYGNKYLDGYLGKHPIGIDFDFIIIHETAHEWWGNSVSMKKKSEMWIHESFATYSEALYVEKKYGYEKMIEYLKYQKKNINNNHPMIKYNNKKDTDVYYKGSWMLHTVRSVINNDSEWFELLKNIQLDFKHAILDSETLINYINSNFEIDLVPIFEHYLNRKNI
;
A
#
# COMPACT_ATOMS: atom_id res chain seq x y z
N SER A 1 -18.42 16.39 0.53
CA SER A 1 -18.39 15.51 -0.65
C SER A 1 -17.66 16.19 -1.79
N ASP A 2 -16.95 15.41 -2.61
CA ASP A 2 -16.22 15.83 -3.80
C ASP A 2 -16.34 14.72 -4.86
N LEU A 3 -15.82 14.95 -6.07
CA LEU A 3 -15.77 13.97 -7.15
C LEU A 3 -14.32 13.84 -7.66
N PHE A 4 -13.92 12.61 -7.93
CA PHE A 4 -12.67 12.30 -8.62
C PHE A 4 -13.01 11.71 -9.99
N GLU A 5 -12.48 12.31 -11.02
CA GLU A 5 -12.60 11.86 -12.41
C GLU A 5 -11.52 10.80 -12.68
N GLY A 6 -11.88 9.56 -12.42
CA GLY A 6 -10.96 8.42 -12.51
C GLY A 6 -11.16 7.59 -13.78
N VAL A 7 -10.46 6.45 -13.86
CA VAL A 7 -10.43 5.59 -15.07
C VAL A 7 -11.81 5.04 -15.43
N ASN A 8 -12.64 4.70 -14.46
CA ASN A 8 -13.99 4.15 -14.68
C ASN A 8 -15.11 5.21 -14.52
N GLY A 9 -14.79 6.50 -14.67
CA GLY A 9 -15.73 7.60 -14.54
C GLY A 9 -15.63 8.31 -13.19
N ASN A 10 -16.71 8.91 -12.74
CA ASN A 10 -16.72 9.70 -11.51
C ASN A 10 -16.80 8.83 -10.26
N LEU A 11 -15.79 8.91 -9.41
CA LEU A 11 -15.78 8.33 -8.06
C LEU A 11 -16.22 9.39 -7.06
N LYS A 12 -17.26 9.08 -6.27
CA LYS A 12 -17.72 9.95 -5.19
C LYS A 12 -16.74 9.87 -4.01
N LEU A 13 -16.31 11.03 -3.52
CA LEU A 13 -15.45 11.17 -2.35
C LEU A 13 -16.25 11.83 -1.22
N ASP A 14 -16.41 11.16 -0.09
CA ASP A 14 -17.06 11.68 1.10
C ASP A 14 -16.10 11.73 2.28
N TYR A 15 -16.06 12.88 2.97
CA TYR A 15 -15.21 13.09 4.14
C TYR A 15 -16.07 13.37 5.37
N TYR A 16 -15.97 12.52 6.38
CA TYR A 16 -16.67 12.61 7.64
C TYR A 16 -15.70 13.04 8.74
N VAL A 17 -15.77 14.27 9.15
CA VAL A 17 -14.83 14.87 10.11
C VAL A 17 -15.59 15.62 11.19
N LEU A 18 -14.96 15.80 12.34
CA LEU A 18 -15.52 16.61 13.42
C LEU A 18 -15.63 18.09 12.96
N PRO A 19 -16.66 18.82 13.38
CA PRO A 19 -16.90 20.20 12.94
C PRO A 19 -15.67 21.10 13.15
N GLU A 20 -15.01 20.98 14.30
CA GLU A 20 -13.82 21.75 14.66
C GLU A 20 -12.61 21.49 13.75
N ASN A 21 -12.55 20.34 13.09
CA ASN A 21 -11.46 19.94 12.20
C ASN A 21 -11.77 20.19 10.72
N SER A 22 -12.92 20.74 10.38
CA SER A 22 -13.40 20.90 9.00
C SER A 22 -12.43 21.66 8.10
N GLU A 23 -11.83 22.76 8.57
CA GLU A 23 -10.89 23.56 7.77
C GLU A 23 -9.53 22.84 7.58
N ALA A 24 -9.04 22.16 8.64
CA ALA A 24 -7.82 21.36 8.53
C ALA A 24 -8.03 20.21 7.51
N ALA A 25 -9.15 19.51 7.60
CA ALA A 25 -9.51 18.43 6.68
C ALA A 25 -9.61 18.89 5.23
N LYS A 26 -10.31 20.00 4.95
CA LYS A 26 -10.42 20.57 3.58
C LYS A 26 -9.06 20.84 2.95
N ASN A 27 -8.09 21.31 3.73
CA ASN A 27 -6.76 21.60 3.22
C ASN A 27 -5.94 20.30 3.06
N HIS A 28 -5.98 19.44 4.06
CA HIS A 28 -5.15 18.25 4.12
C HIS A 28 -5.57 17.16 3.12
N PHE A 29 -6.89 16.97 2.93
CA PHE A 29 -7.42 15.95 2.02
C PHE A 29 -7.34 16.33 0.53
N LYS A 30 -6.80 17.51 0.18
CA LYS A 30 -6.46 17.85 -1.22
C LYS A 30 -5.49 16.83 -1.84
N GLN A 31 -4.71 16.11 -1.02
CA GLN A 31 -3.80 15.07 -1.48
C GLN A 31 -4.50 13.79 -1.95
N VAL A 32 -5.78 13.58 -1.64
CA VAL A 32 -6.54 12.36 -2.00
C VAL A 32 -6.67 12.20 -3.51
N LYS A 33 -7.07 13.22 -4.26
CA LYS A 33 -7.25 13.10 -5.71
C LYS A 33 -5.95 12.80 -6.47
N PRO A 34 -4.85 13.52 -6.24
CA PRO A 34 -3.56 13.16 -6.85
C PRO A 34 -3.09 11.75 -6.46
N MET A 35 -3.33 11.31 -5.24
CA MET A 35 -3.01 9.96 -4.79
C MET A 35 -3.82 8.91 -5.54
N LEU A 36 -5.16 9.07 -5.65
CA LEU A 36 -6.02 8.15 -6.41
C LEU A 36 -5.58 8.07 -7.87
N SER A 37 -5.24 9.20 -8.50
CA SER A 37 -4.72 9.22 -9.87
C SER A 37 -3.43 8.41 -10.01
N ILE A 38 -2.51 8.54 -9.05
CA ILE A 38 -1.27 7.75 -9.03
C ILE A 38 -1.58 6.25 -8.86
N PHE A 39 -2.45 5.89 -7.93
CA PHE A 39 -2.77 4.50 -7.66
C PHE A 39 -3.55 3.83 -8.80
N GLU A 40 -4.49 4.54 -9.44
CA GLU A 40 -5.14 4.01 -10.64
C GLU A 40 -4.16 3.81 -11.80
N ASN A 41 -3.15 4.66 -11.93
CA ASN A 41 -2.10 4.49 -12.92
C ASN A 41 -1.20 3.28 -12.60
N LEU A 42 -0.91 3.02 -11.31
CA LEU A 42 -0.03 1.94 -10.86
C LEU A 42 -0.73 0.58 -10.82
N PHE A 43 -1.98 0.53 -10.37
CA PHE A 43 -2.68 -0.71 -10.00
C PHE A 43 -3.94 -0.97 -10.82
N GLY A 44 -4.37 -0.04 -11.66
CA GLY A 44 -5.66 -0.10 -12.34
C GLY A 44 -6.78 0.60 -11.56
N PRO A 45 -8.02 0.59 -12.09
CA PRO A 45 -9.13 1.35 -11.54
C PRO A 45 -9.37 1.07 -10.05
N TYR A 46 -9.82 2.09 -9.31
CA TYR A 46 -10.26 1.90 -7.92
C TYR A 46 -11.28 0.75 -7.85
N PRO A 47 -11.09 -0.24 -6.95
CA PRO A 47 -11.85 -1.50 -7.03
C PRO A 47 -13.35 -1.35 -6.72
N PHE A 48 -13.76 -0.33 -5.96
CA PHE A 48 -15.09 -0.20 -5.36
C PHE A 48 -15.81 1.08 -5.78
N TYR A 49 -15.82 1.39 -7.09
CA TYR A 49 -16.45 2.60 -7.63
C TYR A 49 -17.92 2.78 -7.22
N SER A 50 -18.69 1.67 -7.15
CA SER A 50 -20.09 1.69 -6.73
C SER A 50 -20.31 2.13 -5.29
N ASP A 51 -19.34 1.87 -4.42
CA ASP A 51 -19.43 2.15 -3.00
C ASP A 51 -18.90 3.55 -2.65
N GLY A 52 -18.13 4.16 -3.58
CA GLY A 52 -17.46 5.43 -3.37
C GLY A 52 -16.24 5.30 -2.47
N TYR A 53 -15.55 6.41 -2.22
CA TYR A 53 -14.37 6.50 -1.36
C TYR A 53 -14.68 7.39 -0.17
N LYS A 54 -14.36 6.95 1.05
CA LYS A 54 -14.63 7.74 2.25
C LYS A 54 -13.43 7.77 3.19
N LEU A 55 -13.15 8.96 3.76
CA LEU A 55 -12.32 9.09 4.94
C LEU A 55 -13.20 9.50 6.12
N VAL A 56 -13.09 8.75 7.21
CA VAL A 56 -13.85 8.98 8.45
C VAL A 56 -12.86 9.26 9.58
N GLU A 57 -12.94 10.45 10.15
CA GLU A 57 -12.10 10.83 11.28
C GLU A 57 -12.37 9.93 12.49
N THR A 58 -11.30 9.40 13.08
CA THR A 58 -11.32 8.48 14.22
C THR A 58 -10.28 8.86 15.27
N PRO A 59 -10.43 8.44 16.54
CA PRO A 59 -9.44 8.71 17.59
C PRO A 59 -8.19 7.81 17.52
N TYR A 60 -8.13 6.88 16.58
CA TYR A 60 -6.97 6.00 16.32
C TYR A 60 -6.38 6.28 14.94
N LEU A 61 -5.14 5.83 14.70
CA LEU A 61 -4.29 6.27 13.59
C LEU A 61 -4.91 6.04 12.22
N GLY A 62 -5.35 4.82 11.92
CA GLY A 62 -5.98 4.43 10.65
C GLY A 62 -6.48 2.99 10.69
N MET A 63 -7.32 2.64 9.72
CA MET A 63 -7.79 1.28 9.49
C MET A 63 -8.40 1.17 8.09
N GLU A 64 -8.06 0.08 7.40
CA GLU A 64 -8.38 -0.20 6.00
C GLU A 64 -9.82 -0.69 5.75
N HIS A 65 -10.83 -0.14 6.43
CA HIS A 65 -12.21 -0.54 6.15
C HIS A 65 -12.59 -0.18 4.70
N GLN A 66 -13.01 -1.19 3.94
CA GLN A 66 -13.36 -1.06 2.53
C GLN A 66 -14.29 0.14 2.29
N SER A 67 -13.90 1.03 1.39
CA SER A 67 -14.65 2.23 0.98
C SER A 67 -15.04 3.18 2.12
N CYS A 68 -14.53 2.95 3.35
CA CYS A 68 -14.85 3.71 4.55
C CYS A 68 -13.63 3.77 5.49
N ILE A 69 -12.53 4.27 4.97
CA ILE A 69 -11.21 4.30 5.61
C ILE A 69 -11.27 5.14 6.89
N SER A 70 -10.82 4.57 8.01
CA SER A 70 -10.63 5.30 9.26
C SER A 70 -9.37 6.15 9.20
N TYR A 71 -9.46 7.39 9.62
CA TYR A 71 -8.37 8.36 9.57
C TYR A 71 -8.16 9.07 10.91
N GLY A 72 -6.96 9.03 11.47
CA GLY A 72 -6.65 9.67 12.75
C GLY A 72 -5.22 10.21 12.86
N ASN A 73 -4.58 10.53 11.72
CA ASN A 73 -3.22 11.10 11.67
C ASN A 73 -3.15 12.60 12.02
N LYS A 74 -4.22 13.16 12.60
CA LYS A 74 -4.31 14.56 13.08
C LYS A 74 -4.01 15.61 12.01
N TYR A 75 -4.25 15.30 10.75
CA TYR A 75 -3.97 16.18 9.60
C TYR A 75 -2.48 16.59 9.52
N LEU A 76 -1.59 15.64 9.84
CA LEU A 76 -0.14 15.81 9.79
C LEU A 76 0.46 14.98 8.66
N ASP A 77 1.55 15.46 8.06
CA ASP A 77 2.34 14.66 7.14
C ASP A 77 3.10 13.54 7.87
N GLY A 78 3.46 12.49 7.15
CA GLY A 78 4.12 11.32 7.69
C GLY A 78 3.23 10.52 8.65
N TYR A 79 3.83 9.81 9.58
CA TYR A 79 3.17 9.16 10.70
C TYR A 79 3.20 10.10 11.92
N LEU A 80 2.09 10.76 12.20
CA LEU A 80 1.96 11.75 13.28
C LEU A 80 3.08 12.83 13.23
N GLY A 81 3.33 13.38 12.04
CA GLY A 81 4.34 14.41 11.83
C GLY A 81 5.78 13.92 11.68
N LYS A 82 6.01 12.59 11.61
CA LYS A 82 7.33 11.99 11.43
C LYS A 82 7.51 11.47 10.01
N HIS A 83 8.38 12.09 9.24
CA HIS A 83 8.70 11.72 7.86
C HIS A 83 10.14 12.12 7.49
N PRO A 84 10.73 11.54 6.44
CA PRO A 84 12.00 12.03 5.89
C PRO A 84 11.88 13.45 5.34
N ILE A 85 12.96 14.21 5.40
CA ILE A 85 13.00 15.60 4.90
C ILE A 85 12.69 15.62 3.38
N GLY A 86 11.74 16.48 2.99
CA GLY A 86 11.35 16.66 1.61
C GLY A 86 10.49 15.52 1.04
N ILE A 87 9.84 14.76 1.92
CA ILE A 87 8.82 13.76 1.57
C ILE A 87 7.56 14.08 2.39
N ASP A 88 6.83 15.09 1.93
CA ASP A 88 5.73 15.71 2.67
C ASP A 88 4.39 15.21 2.13
N PHE A 89 3.82 14.20 2.79
CA PHE A 89 2.47 13.69 2.56
C PHE A 89 2.00 12.87 3.78
N ASP A 90 0.70 12.68 3.91
CA ASP A 90 0.11 11.86 4.97
C ASP A 90 0.26 10.37 4.66
N PHE A 91 1.11 9.66 5.42
CA PHE A 91 1.36 8.23 5.20
C PHE A 91 0.14 7.38 5.49
N ILE A 92 -0.73 7.80 6.41
CA ILE A 92 -1.94 7.06 6.74
C ILE A 92 -2.93 7.11 5.59
N ILE A 93 -3.17 8.28 4.97
CA ILE A 93 -4.04 8.36 3.79
C ILE A 93 -3.52 7.45 2.68
N ILE A 94 -2.21 7.48 2.42
CA ILE A 94 -1.61 6.69 1.33
C ILE A 94 -1.69 5.18 1.64
N HIS A 95 -1.28 4.78 2.85
CA HIS A 95 -1.27 3.39 3.29
C HIS A 95 -2.67 2.77 3.31
N GLU A 96 -3.59 3.38 4.04
CA GLU A 96 -4.95 2.86 4.19
C GLU A 96 -5.73 2.87 2.86
N THR A 97 -5.44 3.83 1.98
CA THR A 97 -6.03 3.81 0.63
C THR A 97 -5.45 2.71 -0.25
N ALA A 98 -4.16 2.41 -0.13
CA ALA A 98 -3.55 1.31 -0.88
C ALA A 98 -4.20 -0.04 -0.56
N HIS A 99 -4.70 -0.21 0.64
CA HIS A 99 -5.44 -1.40 1.05
C HIS A 99 -6.75 -1.62 0.28
N GLU A 100 -7.31 -0.63 -0.39
CA GLU A 100 -8.45 -0.85 -1.28
C GLU A 100 -8.10 -1.84 -2.40
N TRP A 101 -6.88 -1.76 -2.94
CA TRP A 101 -6.33 -2.73 -3.89
C TRP A 101 -5.72 -3.95 -3.19
N TRP A 102 -4.91 -3.74 -2.13
CA TRP A 102 -4.08 -4.74 -1.46
C TRP A 102 -4.61 -5.07 -0.05
N GLY A 103 -5.65 -5.85 0.01
CA GLY A 103 -6.33 -6.21 1.26
C GLY A 103 -7.83 -6.34 1.08
N ASN A 104 -8.47 -5.30 0.54
CA ASN A 104 -9.91 -5.31 0.32
C ASN A 104 -10.28 -5.97 -1.01
N SER A 105 -9.58 -5.65 -2.11
CA SER A 105 -9.80 -6.28 -3.42
C SER A 105 -9.06 -7.61 -3.54
N VAL A 106 -7.73 -7.59 -3.43
CA VAL A 106 -6.89 -8.80 -3.39
C VAL A 106 -6.57 -9.11 -1.94
N SER A 107 -7.20 -10.15 -1.38
CA SER A 107 -7.16 -10.43 0.06
C SER A 107 -6.44 -11.73 0.40
N MET A 108 -5.99 -11.83 1.66
CA MET A 108 -5.31 -13.02 2.19
C MET A 108 -6.31 -14.08 2.67
N LYS A 109 -5.95 -15.36 2.53
CA LYS A 109 -6.73 -16.49 3.01
C LYS A 109 -6.55 -16.75 4.51
N LYS A 110 -5.38 -16.47 5.04
CA LYS A 110 -5.01 -16.72 6.44
C LYS A 110 -4.22 -15.56 7.00
N LYS A 111 -4.40 -15.29 8.30
CA LYS A 111 -3.67 -14.23 8.99
C LYS A 111 -2.14 -14.37 8.93
N SER A 112 -1.60 -15.58 8.81
CA SER A 112 -0.17 -15.81 8.58
C SER A 112 0.34 -15.28 7.24
N GLU A 113 -0.55 -14.90 6.35
CA GLU A 113 -0.26 -14.35 5.01
C GLU A 113 -0.48 -12.83 4.94
N MET A 114 -0.46 -12.16 6.11
CA MET A 114 -0.66 -10.72 6.26
C MET A 114 0.27 -9.88 5.36
N TRP A 115 1.40 -10.44 4.93
CA TRP A 115 2.30 -9.78 3.99
C TRP A 115 1.60 -9.41 2.65
N ILE A 116 0.57 -10.17 2.23
CA ILE A 116 -0.21 -9.86 1.02
C ILE A 116 -0.91 -8.50 1.15
N HIS A 117 -1.36 -8.15 2.35
CA HIS A 117 -1.94 -6.83 2.63
C HIS A 117 -0.84 -5.80 2.89
N GLU A 118 -0.10 -5.99 3.96
CA GLU A 118 0.76 -4.96 4.55
C GLU A 118 2.01 -4.65 3.73
N SER A 119 2.63 -5.69 3.11
CA SER A 119 3.82 -5.46 2.31
C SER A 119 3.50 -4.64 1.06
N PHE A 120 2.38 -4.96 0.39
CA PHE A 120 1.96 -4.22 -0.80
C PHE A 120 1.45 -2.81 -0.45
N ALA A 121 0.69 -2.63 0.64
CA ALA A 121 0.26 -1.31 1.08
C ALA A 121 1.45 -0.42 1.45
N THR A 122 2.42 -0.95 2.21
CA THR A 122 3.64 -0.23 2.57
C THR A 122 4.53 0.07 1.36
N TYR A 123 4.63 -0.87 0.41
CA TYR A 123 5.36 -0.62 -0.83
C TYR A 123 4.67 0.40 -1.74
N SER A 124 3.34 0.50 -1.66
CA SER A 124 2.57 1.53 -2.36
C SER A 124 2.92 2.94 -1.88
N GLU A 125 3.29 3.12 -0.61
CA GLU A 125 3.86 4.39 -0.12
C GLU A 125 5.15 4.75 -0.86
N ALA A 126 6.06 3.76 -1.02
CA ALA A 126 7.31 3.98 -1.74
C ALA A 126 7.08 4.28 -3.23
N LEU A 127 6.13 3.58 -3.87
CA LEU A 127 5.74 3.85 -5.27
C LEU A 127 5.07 5.22 -5.42
N TYR A 128 4.29 5.66 -4.44
CA TYR A 128 3.73 7.01 -4.41
C TYR A 128 4.85 8.07 -4.35
N VAL A 129 5.85 7.86 -3.47
CA VAL A 129 7.04 8.72 -3.41
C VAL A 129 7.76 8.76 -4.75
N GLU A 130 7.94 7.61 -5.42
CA GLU A 130 8.56 7.55 -6.73
C GLU A 130 7.82 8.42 -7.77
N LYS A 131 6.51 8.29 -7.85
CA LYS A 131 5.69 9.03 -8.82
C LYS A 131 5.62 10.52 -8.53
N LYS A 132 5.66 10.90 -7.25
CA LYS A 132 5.54 12.31 -6.83
C LYS A 132 6.88 13.03 -6.77
N TYR A 133 7.95 12.35 -6.35
CA TYR A 133 9.25 12.97 -6.03
C TYR A 133 10.43 12.38 -6.81
N GLY A 134 10.21 11.29 -7.55
CA GLY A 134 11.24 10.60 -8.33
C GLY A 134 11.91 9.42 -7.62
N TYR A 135 12.63 8.61 -8.42
CA TYR A 135 13.23 7.34 -8.00
C TYR A 135 14.20 7.49 -6.82
N GLU A 136 15.07 8.51 -6.85
CA GLU A 136 16.05 8.75 -5.78
C GLU A 136 15.37 8.97 -4.42
N LYS A 137 14.25 9.71 -4.41
CA LYS A 137 13.46 9.92 -3.19
C LYS A 137 12.77 8.66 -2.72
N MET A 138 12.33 7.79 -3.62
CA MET A 138 11.82 6.46 -3.25
C MET A 138 12.90 5.64 -2.55
N ILE A 139 14.14 5.64 -3.05
CA ILE A 139 15.25 4.92 -2.41
C ILE A 139 15.56 5.50 -1.02
N GLU A 140 15.52 6.82 -0.84
CA GLU A 140 15.64 7.45 0.48
C GLU A 140 14.53 6.98 1.43
N TYR A 141 13.29 6.91 0.94
CA TYR A 141 12.13 6.46 1.69
C TYR A 141 12.24 4.99 2.10
N LEU A 142 12.60 4.10 1.18
CA LEU A 142 12.84 2.69 1.47
C LEU A 142 13.96 2.49 2.50
N LYS A 143 15.04 3.27 2.43
CA LYS A 143 16.11 3.28 3.45
C LYS A 143 15.62 3.77 4.82
N TYR A 144 14.67 4.71 4.84
CA TYR A 144 14.01 5.16 6.06
C TYR A 144 13.15 4.05 6.66
N GLN A 145 12.32 3.39 5.85
CA GLN A 145 11.51 2.23 6.27
C GLN A 145 12.36 1.08 6.79
N LYS A 146 13.49 0.77 6.12
CA LYS A 146 14.39 -0.33 6.48
C LYS A 146 14.88 -0.28 7.93
N LYS A 147 14.98 0.91 8.52
CA LYS A 147 15.40 1.08 9.93
C LYS A 147 14.43 0.44 10.94
N ASN A 148 13.21 0.15 10.50
CA ASN A 148 12.16 -0.45 11.33
C ASN A 148 12.03 -1.97 11.13
N ILE A 149 12.90 -2.58 10.32
CA ILE A 149 12.95 -4.05 10.15
C ILE A 149 13.56 -4.67 11.40
N ASN A 150 12.84 -5.58 12.02
CA ASN A 150 13.23 -6.23 13.28
C ASN A 150 13.96 -7.56 13.07
N ASN A 151 13.62 -8.32 12.04
CA ASN A 151 14.16 -9.66 11.77
C ASN A 151 14.01 -10.66 12.94
N ASN A 152 12.96 -10.50 13.75
CA ASN A 152 12.74 -11.34 14.93
C ASN A 152 12.14 -12.70 14.59
N HIS A 153 11.23 -12.72 13.60
CA HIS A 153 10.46 -13.91 13.22
C HIS A 153 10.29 -13.99 11.69
N PRO A 154 10.05 -15.19 11.15
CA PRO A 154 9.56 -15.33 9.76
C PRO A 154 8.25 -14.58 9.55
N MET A 155 8.11 -13.87 8.44
CA MET A 155 6.88 -13.08 8.15
C MET A 155 5.62 -13.94 8.06
N ILE A 156 5.72 -15.18 7.54
CA ILE A 156 4.58 -16.13 7.47
C ILE A 156 4.13 -16.69 8.83
N LYS A 157 4.84 -16.37 9.91
CA LYS A 157 4.45 -16.69 11.28
C LYS A 157 3.93 -15.47 12.03
N TYR A 158 3.39 -14.51 11.31
CA TYR A 158 2.82 -13.31 11.90
C TYR A 158 1.73 -13.65 12.92
N ASN A 159 2.05 -13.45 14.17
CA ASN A 159 1.15 -13.70 15.31
C ASN A 159 1.05 -12.51 16.26
N ASN A 160 1.82 -11.46 16.04
CA ASN A 160 1.97 -10.38 17.00
C ASN A 160 1.85 -9.00 16.34
N LYS A 161 0.91 -8.18 16.81
CA LYS A 161 0.74 -6.78 16.37
C LYS A 161 1.98 -5.88 16.55
N LYS A 162 3.00 -6.34 17.27
CA LYS A 162 4.27 -5.64 17.47
C LYS A 162 5.34 -5.98 16.41
N ASP A 163 5.08 -6.98 15.56
CA ASP A 163 5.99 -7.35 14.50
C ASP A 163 5.72 -6.51 13.25
N THR A 164 6.64 -5.61 12.94
CA THR A 164 6.56 -4.69 11.81
C THR A 164 7.18 -5.22 10.53
N ASP A 165 7.70 -6.46 10.53
CA ASP A 165 8.39 -7.03 9.38
C ASP A 165 7.46 -7.26 8.19
N VAL A 166 6.17 -7.57 8.40
CA VAL A 166 5.18 -7.67 7.31
C VAL A 166 4.98 -6.35 6.57
N TYR A 167 5.26 -5.22 7.20
CA TYR A 167 5.27 -3.88 6.60
C TYR A 167 6.62 -3.62 5.90
N TYR A 168 7.65 -3.38 6.67
CA TYR A 168 8.91 -2.80 6.19
C TYR A 168 9.83 -3.82 5.51
N LYS A 169 9.97 -5.02 6.06
CA LYS A 169 10.73 -6.11 5.42
C LYS A 169 10.00 -6.59 4.16
N GLY A 170 8.67 -6.64 4.20
CA GLY A 170 7.83 -6.98 3.07
C GLY A 170 7.92 -5.93 1.93
N SER A 171 7.87 -4.64 2.25
CA SER A 171 8.10 -3.57 1.27
C SER A 171 9.49 -3.68 0.62
N TRP A 172 10.51 -3.95 1.43
CA TRP A 172 11.87 -4.17 0.94
C TRP A 172 11.98 -5.43 0.06
N MET A 173 11.28 -6.51 0.39
CA MET A 173 11.17 -7.72 -0.43
C MET A 173 10.61 -7.40 -1.81
N LEU A 174 9.48 -6.70 -1.89
CA LEU A 174 8.86 -6.34 -3.17
C LEU A 174 9.78 -5.45 -4.02
N HIS A 175 10.51 -4.53 -3.40
CA HIS A 175 11.51 -3.73 -4.11
C HIS A 175 12.69 -4.59 -4.60
N THR A 176 13.09 -5.61 -3.84
CA THR A 176 14.13 -6.56 -4.27
C THR A 176 13.66 -7.36 -5.49
N VAL A 177 12.41 -7.86 -5.47
CA VAL A 177 11.80 -8.56 -6.61
C VAL A 177 11.81 -7.66 -7.86
N ARG A 178 11.31 -6.41 -7.76
CA ARG A 178 11.36 -5.42 -8.85
C ARG A 178 12.78 -5.20 -9.37
N SER A 179 13.75 -5.08 -8.46
CA SER A 179 15.16 -4.85 -8.81
C SER A 179 15.78 -6.04 -9.56
N VAL A 180 15.38 -7.27 -9.21
CA VAL A 180 15.84 -8.50 -9.88
C VAL A 180 15.20 -8.65 -11.26
N ILE A 181 13.91 -8.33 -11.41
CA ILE A 181 13.22 -8.28 -12.71
C ILE A 181 13.91 -7.26 -13.63
N ASN A 182 14.38 -6.14 -13.08
CA ASN A 182 15.10 -5.07 -13.79
C ASN A 182 14.37 -4.57 -15.05
N ASN A 183 13.05 -4.60 -15.03
CA ASN A 183 12.18 -4.08 -16.08
C ASN A 183 10.93 -3.46 -15.44
N ASP A 184 10.94 -2.15 -15.30
CA ASP A 184 9.86 -1.40 -14.64
C ASP A 184 8.52 -1.50 -15.39
N SER A 185 8.55 -1.59 -16.72
CA SER A 185 7.31 -1.74 -17.51
C SER A 185 6.61 -3.04 -17.17
N GLU A 186 7.34 -4.16 -17.17
CA GLU A 186 6.81 -5.48 -16.84
C GLU A 186 6.37 -5.54 -15.36
N TRP A 187 7.14 -4.91 -14.45
CA TRP A 187 6.77 -4.84 -13.04
C TRP A 187 5.43 -4.12 -12.82
N PHE A 188 5.24 -2.94 -13.40
CA PHE A 188 4.00 -2.19 -13.25
C PHE A 188 2.81 -2.84 -13.99
N GLU A 189 3.06 -3.52 -15.10
CA GLU A 189 2.06 -4.33 -15.77
C GLU A 189 1.62 -5.52 -14.90
N LEU A 190 2.57 -6.22 -14.27
CA LEU A 190 2.27 -7.29 -13.31
C LEU A 190 1.35 -6.80 -12.17
N LEU A 191 1.64 -5.63 -11.57
CA LEU A 191 0.80 -5.11 -10.48
C LEU A 191 -0.64 -4.86 -10.93
N LYS A 192 -0.85 -4.36 -12.16
CA LYS A 192 -2.19 -4.19 -12.75
C LYS A 192 -2.86 -5.54 -13.04
N ASN A 193 -2.11 -6.49 -13.57
CA ASN A 193 -2.64 -7.80 -13.90
C ASN A 193 -3.07 -8.58 -12.64
N ILE A 194 -2.34 -8.47 -11.53
CA ILE A 194 -2.77 -9.02 -10.25
C ILE A 194 -4.13 -8.46 -9.83
N GLN A 195 -4.33 -7.14 -9.96
CA GLN A 195 -5.61 -6.51 -9.61
C GLN A 195 -6.74 -6.87 -10.57
N LEU A 196 -6.43 -7.13 -11.84
CA LEU A 196 -7.42 -7.52 -12.84
C LEU A 196 -7.85 -8.98 -12.64
N ASP A 197 -6.89 -9.90 -12.52
CA ASP A 197 -7.13 -11.34 -12.52
C ASP A 197 -7.63 -11.84 -11.16
N PHE A 198 -7.26 -11.16 -10.08
CA PHE A 198 -7.66 -11.51 -8.72
C PHE A 198 -8.57 -10.48 -8.06
N LYS A 199 -9.28 -9.69 -8.87
CA LYS A 199 -10.23 -8.70 -8.35
C LYS A 199 -11.25 -9.35 -7.42
N HIS A 200 -11.35 -8.82 -6.18
CA HIS A 200 -12.25 -9.30 -5.13
C HIS A 200 -12.02 -10.79 -4.76
N ALA A 201 -10.80 -11.29 -4.92
CA ALA A 201 -10.44 -12.66 -4.60
C ALA A 201 -9.66 -12.79 -3.29
N ILE A 202 -9.74 -13.99 -2.71
CA ILE A 202 -8.98 -14.38 -1.52
C ILE A 202 -7.90 -15.36 -1.95
N LEU A 203 -6.63 -14.98 -1.72
CA LEU A 203 -5.46 -15.76 -2.16
C LEU A 203 -4.69 -16.31 -0.96
N ASP A 204 -3.93 -17.38 -1.21
CA ASP A 204 -2.83 -17.78 -0.36
C ASP A 204 -1.48 -17.35 -0.97
N SER A 205 -0.43 -17.41 -0.17
CA SER A 205 0.92 -17.01 -0.56
C SER A 205 1.42 -17.80 -1.76
N GLU A 206 1.14 -19.09 -1.82
CA GLU A 206 1.58 -19.97 -2.90
C GLU A 206 0.96 -19.53 -4.24
N THR A 207 -0.34 -19.28 -4.28
CA THR A 207 -1.04 -18.82 -5.48
C THR A 207 -0.46 -17.50 -5.98
N LEU A 208 -0.26 -16.52 -5.11
CA LEU A 208 0.25 -15.21 -5.51
C LEU A 208 1.71 -15.29 -5.96
N ILE A 209 2.57 -16.02 -5.23
CA ILE A 209 4.00 -16.18 -5.60
C ILE A 209 4.14 -16.90 -6.94
N ASN A 210 3.38 -17.98 -7.16
CA ASN A 210 3.41 -18.71 -8.41
C ASN A 210 2.91 -17.84 -9.58
N TYR A 211 1.87 -17.03 -9.37
CA TYR A 211 1.39 -16.09 -10.37
C TYR A 211 2.49 -15.06 -10.72
N ILE A 212 3.11 -14.44 -9.73
CA ILE A 212 4.21 -13.49 -9.96
C ILE A 212 5.36 -14.18 -10.71
N ASN A 213 5.78 -15.35 -10.26
CA ASN A 213 6.90 -16.08 -10.86
C ASN A 213 6.64 -16.49 -12.32
N SER A 214 5.40 -16.87 -12.65
CA SER A 214 5.03 -17.31 -14.01
C SER A 214 5.04 -16.19 -15.07
N ASN A 215 5.09 -14.93 -14.65
CA ASN A 215 5.17 -13.78 -15.56
C ASN A 215 6.59 -13.46 -16.01
N PHE A 216 7.61 -14.14 -15.48
CA PHE A 216 9.02 -13.87 -15.78
C PHE A 216 9.80 -15.14 -16.07
N GLU A 217 10.85 -15.05 -16.89
CA GLU A 217 11.77 -16.17 -17.16
C GLU A 217 12.70 -16.46 -15.97
N ILE A 218 12.93 -15.47 -15.11
CA ILE A 218 13.78 -15.60 -13.92
C ILE A 218 12.99 -16.23 -12.76
N ASP A 219 13.61 -17.17 -12.06
CA ASP A 219 13.00 -17.77 -10.87
C ASP A 219 13.06 -16.82 -9.66
N LEU A 220 11.90 -16.28 -9.28
CA LEU A 220 11.73 -15.35 -8.17
C LEU A 220 11.34 -16.04 -6.86
N VAL A 221 10.95 -17.32 -6.91
CA VAL A 221 10.51 -18.10 -5.72
C VAL A 221 11.54 -18.07 -4.58
N PRO A 222 12.86 -18.25 -4.85
CA PRO A 222 13.85 -18.22 -3.78
C PRO A 222 13.92 -16.88 -3.02
N ILE A 223 13.59 -15.76 -3.65
CA ILE A 223 13.54 -14.45 -3.02
C ILE A 223 12.39 -14.43 -2.00
N PHE A 224 11.18 -14.80 -2.44
CA PHE A 224 10.02 -14.88 -1.56
C PHE A 224 10.28 -15.83 -0.39
N GLU A 225 10.80 -17.04 -0.65
CA GLU A 225 11.11 -18.01 0.40
C GLU A 225 12.12 -17.45 1.41
N HIS A 226 13.15 -16.76 0.95
CA HIS A 226 14.14 -16.17 1.83
C HIS A 226 13.52 -15.13 2.76
N TYR A 227 12.78 -14.16 2.20
CA TYR A 227 12.20 -13.07 3.00
C TYR A 227 11.06 -13.53 3.91
N LEU A 228 10.20 -14.44 3.43
CA LEU A 228 9.02 -14.89 4.16
C LEU A 228 9.36 -15.89 5.28
N ASN A 229 10.31 -16.81 5.02
CA ASN A 229 10.58 -17.95 5.89
C ASN A 229 11.79 -17.76 6.81
N ARG A 230 12.67 -16.78 6.55
CA ARG A 230 13.87 -16.55 7.34
C ARG A 230 13.78 -15.28 8.18
N LYS A 231 14.49 -15.27 9.32
CA LYS A 231 14.56 -14.11 10.19
C LYS A 231 15.42 -13.01 9.56
N ASN A 232 16.60 -13.34 9.08
CA ASN A 232 17.60 -12.38 8.58
C ASN A 232 17.51 -12.24 7.06
N ILE A 233 17.70 -11.02 6.59
CA ILE A 233 17.85 -10.64 5.19
C ILE A 233 19.20 -9.98 4.96
#